data_a9eedbc39593b6fdbc800f79842f8894
#
_entry.id   a9eedbc39593b6fdbc800f79842f8894
#
_cell.length_a   1.000
_cell.length_b   1.000
_cell.length_c   1.000
_cell.angle_alpha   90.00
_cell.angle_beta   90.00
_cell.angle_gamma   90.00
#
_symmetry.space_group_name_H-M   'P 1'
#
loop_
_entity.id
_entity.type
_entity.pdbx_description
1 polymer ?
#
loop_
_entity_poly.entity_id
_entity_poly.type
_entity_poly.pdbx_seq_one_letter_code
_entity_poly.pdbx_strand_id
1 'polypeptide(L)'
;MDIRFLRVLLLLLLVAPLAMHPAAQAQHVLLPEAFEFAPEIPRDPAVPSPSDFLGRETGETYTLHADVVRYLYALADASDRVTVQEYGRTYEGRSLHLLTVTSPENHARLDGIKAANRELADPDTDEARAAEILADNPVVTWLSYNVHGNEPSSTESALEVLYLLAAGESEHITTLLDQSVVLIDPVLNPDGRDRYVYWYKSMRSSQLRVSADDLEHTEPWPGGRTNHYWFDLNRDWMWLVHPESQGRIRVYQEWMPQVHMDYHEQGFNNNYFTMPGKAPRNLNLPEAYEAWADMFGRASGEALARNQVNYFTRESFEFFYPGYGSSYPSMLGGIGMLAEQGGHSRGGRAVETNDGYVLTLRQRAWDHFATSMAVVEASVRHRQDLMSYFRRFFDPSTSDNPTTAYLIPDDGGHGYVTDVIALLLEHGIEVESATEAFTIEAADYWTAGTERHSFDAGTWIVPTDQARHVLVNTLMQRQMEIESYDMYDMSTWS
;
A
#
# COMPACT_ATOMS: atom_id res chain seq x y z
N MET A 1 12.62 39.05 78.02
CA MET A 1 12.28 37.89 77.18
C MET A 1 13.18 37.95 76.00
N ASP A 2 14.14 37.06 75.93
CA ASP A 2 15.36 37.18 75.15
C ASP A 2 15.16 36.90 73.67
N ILE A 3 15.49 37.84 72.83
CA ILE A 3 15.34 37.81 71.34
C ILE A 3 16.14 36.66 70.69
N ARG A 4 16.98 36.00 71.42
CA ARG A 4 17.80 34.87 70.96
C ARG A 4 17.01 33.55 70.80
N PHE A 5 15.87 33.40 71.51
CA PHE A 5 15.05 32.20 71.42
C PHE A 5 14.14 32.17 70.19
N LEU A 6 13.82 33.37 69.62
CA LEU A 6 12.94 33.45 68.46
C LEU A 6 13.67 33.14 67.13
N ARG A 7 15.02 33.28 67.11
CA ARG A 7 15.80 32.93 65.91
C ARG A 7 16.08 31.44 65.72
N VAL A 8 16.04 30.66 66.76
CA VAL A 8 16.24 29.21 66.66
C VAL A 8 14.96 28.51 66.25
N LEU A 9 13.79 29.07 66.56
CA LEU A 9 12.50 28.48 66.14
C LEU A 9 12.15 28.78 64.68
N LEU A 10 12.69 29.89 64.10
CA LEU A 10 12.47 30.20 62.70
C LEU A 10 13.39 29.41 61.70
N LEU A 11 14.51 28.87 62.24
CA LEU A 11 15.40 28.03 61.42
C LEU A 11 14.98 26.56 61.34
N LEU A 12 14.11 26.11 62.27
CA LEU A 12 13.59 24.73 62.24
C LEU A 12 12.31 24.55 61.44
N LEU A 13 11.70 25.65 60.92
CA LEU A 13 10.51 25.62 60.06
C LEU A 13 10.78 25.72 58.56
N LEU A 14 12.06 25.85 58.16
CA LEU A 14 12.47 25.94 56.75
C LEU A 14 13.13 24.69 56.16
N VAL A 15 13.18 23.59 56.93
CA VAL A 15 13.48 22.28 56.40
C VAL A 15 12.14 21.53 56.24
N ALA A 16 11.27 22.08 55.35
CA ALA A 16 10.30 21.22 54.73
C ALA A 16 11.09 20.12 53.99
N PRO A 17 10.80 18.83 54.16
CA PRO A 17 11.41 17.85 53.29
C PRO A 17 11.03 18.24 51.89
N LEU A 18 12.01 18.54 51.03
CA LEU A 18 11.84 18.40 49.61
C LEU A 18 11.28 16.97 49.45
N ALA A 19 9.98 16.88 49.22
CA ALA A 19 9.40 15.64 48.75
C ALA A 19 10.21 15.34 47.49
N MET A 20 11.12 14.38 47.61
CA MET A 20 11.68 13.74 46.43
C MET A 20 10.45 13.26 45.66
N HIS A 21 10.11 13.96 44.62
CA HIS A 21 9.23 13.38 43.61
C HIS A 21 9.88 12.04 43.29
N PRO A 22 9.15 10.92 43.38
CA PRO A 22 9.71 9.67 42.92
C PRO A 22 10.29 9.97 41.53
N ALA A 23 11.56 9.69 41.34
CA ALA A 23 12.17 9.74 40.04
C ALA A 23 11.17 9.08 39.09
N ALA A 24 10.79 9.80 38.02
CA ALA A 24 9.89 9.25 37.06
C ALA A 24 10.38 7.83 36.79
N GLN A 25 9.53 6.86 37.10
CA GLN A 25 9.84 5.46 36.82
C GLN A 25 10.25 5.46 35.39
N ALA A 26 11.44 4.97 35.10
CA ALA A 26 11.86 4.77 33.73
C ALA A 26 10.73 3.99 33.07
N GLN A 27 9.98 4.67 32.20
CA GLN A 27 8.91 4.01 31.46
C GLN A 27 9.55 2.81 30.80
N HIS A 28 8.98 1.66 31.03
CA HIS A 28 9.40 0.45 30.35
C HIS A 28 9.13 0.65 28.87
N VAL A 29 10.11 1.19 28.15
CA VAL A 29 10.18 1.03 26.71
C VAL A 29 10.10 -0.48 26.52
N LEU A 30 9.08 -0.96 25.81
CA LEU A 30 8.96 -2.37 25.51
C LEU A 30 10.28 -2.83 24.92
N LEU A 31 10.88 -3.81 25.58
CA LEU A 31 12.20 -4.29 25.22
C LEU A 31 12.17 -4.74 23.75
N PRO A 32 13.25 -4.52 22.99
CA PRO A 32 13.36 -5.00 21.59
C PRO A 32 12.95 -6.45 21.40
N GLU A 33 13.17 -7.29 22.42
CA GLU A 33 12.82 -8.71 22.49
C GLU A 33 11.30 -8.99 22.36
N ALA A 34 10.42 -8.01 22.58
CA ALA A 34 8.98 -8.22 22.44
C ALA A 34 8.50 -8.25 20.97
N PHE A 35 9.30 -7.69 20.04
CA PHE A 35 8.95 -7.56 18.62
C PHE A 35 10.11 -8.08 17.76
N GLU A 36 10.32 -9.39 17.79
CA GLU A 36 11.30 -10.06 16.95
C GLU A 36 10.67 -10.52 15.64
N PHE A 37 11.42 -10.42 14.54
CA PHE A 37 10.96 -10.72 13.19
C PHE A 37 11.13 -12.21 12.87
N ALA A 38 10.18 -13.04 13.30
CA ALA A 38 10.14 -14.49 13.12
C ALA A 38 11.45 -15.20 13.54
N PRO A 39 11.84 -15.11 14.84
CA PRO A 39 13.10 -15.66 15.34
C PRO A 39 13.16 -17.20 15.28
N GLU A 40 12.01 -17.85 15.20
CA GLU A 40 11.88 -19.31 15.10
C GLU A 40 12.29 -19.87 13.73
N ILE A 41 12.38 -19.04 12.68
CA ILE A 41 12.78 -19.46 11.35
C ILE A 41 14.29 -19.25 11.18
N PRO A 42 15.09 -20.29 10.98
CA PRO A 42 16.51 -20.15 10.67
C PRO A 42 16.73 -19.31 9.40
N ARG A 43 17.84 -18.61 9.34
CA ARG A 43 18.26 -17.77 8.20
C ARG A 43 19.55 -18.30 7.60
N ASP A 44 19.65 -18.24 6.28
CA ASP A 44 20.93 -18.44 5.59
C ASP A 44 21.92 -17.33 6.00
N PRO A 45 23.04 -17.68 6.66
CA PRO A 45 24.02 -16.70 7.12
C PRO A 45 24.79 -16.00 5.98
N ALA A 46 24.67 -16.48 4.74
CA ALA A 46 25.26 -15.82 3.57
C ALA A 46 24.45 -14.61 3.11
N VAL A 47 23.17 -14.52 3.48
CA VAL A 47 22.28 -13.43 3.14
C VAL A 47 22.32 -12.38 4.25
N PRO A 48 22.73 -11.12 3.97
CA PRO A 48 22.90 -10.12 5.02
C PRO A 48 21.54 -9.69 5.61
N SER A 49 21.43 -9.65 6.94
CA SER A 49 20.29 -9.06 7.61
C SER A 49 20.27 -7.53 7.44
N PRO A 50 19.09 -6.86 7.57
CA PRO A 50 19.06 -5.41 7.59
C PRO A 50 19.99 -4.80 8.65
N SER A 51 20.07 -5.41 9.85
CA SER A 51 20.91 -4.93 10.94
C SER A 51 22.40 -5.07 10.64
N ASP A 52 22.84 -6.19 10.08
CA ASP A 52 24.24 -6.41 9.71
C ASP A 52 24.69 -5.43 8.60
N PHE A 53 23.82 -5.25 7.59
CA PHE A 53 24.12 -4.39 6.45
C PHE A 53 24.13 -2.90 6.81
N LEU A 54 23.13 -2.46 7.59
CA LEU A 54 22.96 -1.06 7.97
C LEU A 54 23.77 -0.67 9.22
N GLY A 55 24.33 -1.65 9.95
CA GLY A 55 25.10 -1.44 11.18
C GLY A 55 24.25 -0.91 12.35
N ARG A 56 22.96 -1.23 12.37
CA ARG A 56 22.00 -0.82 13.40
C ARG A 56 20.75 -1.69 13.36
N GLU A 57 20.09 -1.83 14.50
CA GLU A 57 18.85 -2.59 14.60
C GLU A 57 17.65 -1.85 13.97
N THR A 58 16.73 -2.62 13.40
CA THR A 58 15.44 -2.11 12.95
C THR A 58 14.68 -1.51 14.12
N GLY A 59 14.28 -0.25 13.97
CA GLY A 59 13.64 0.54 15.02
C GLY A 59 14.54 1.57 15.70
N GLU A 60 15.85 1.55 15.49
CA GLU A 60 16.75 2.56 16.06
C GLU A 60 16.67 3.92 15.36
N THR A 61 16.40 3.92 14.07
CA THR A 61 16.19 5.13 13.25
C THR A 61 15.63 4.75 11.90
N TYR A 62 15.11 5.73 11.17
CA TYR A 62 14.65 5.53 9.79
C TYR A 62 15.81 5.42 8.79
N THR A 63 15.61 4.56 7.78
CA THR A 63 16.56 4.30 6.70
C THR A 63 16.36 5.30 5.56
N LEU A 64 17.42 5.95 5.11
CA LEU A 64 17.40 6.82 3.92
C LEU A 64 17.17 5.99 2.66
N HIS A 65 16.54 6.57 1.64
CA HIS A 65 16.28 5.87 0.39
C HIS A 65 17.55 5.29 -0.26
N ALA A 66 18.65 6.02 -0.25
CA ALA A 66 19.94 5.52 -0.79
C ALA A 66 20.44 4.27 -0.07
N ASP A 67 20.24 4.16 1.25
CA ASP A 67 20.62 2.99 2.03
C ASP A 67 19.66 1.83 1.79
N VAL A 68 18.35 2.12 1.63
CA VAL A 68 17.38 1.12 1.18
C VAL A 68 17.84 0.52 -0.13
N VAL A 69 18.06 1.31 -1.16
CA VAL A 69 18.49 0.84 -2.50
C VAL A 69 19.75 0.00 -2.43
N ARG A 70 20.77 0.41 -1.66
CA ARG A 70 21.98 -0.37 -1.47
C ARG A 70 21.70 -1.75 -0.87
N TYR A 71 20.80 -1.82 0.11
CA TYR A 71 20.42 -3.09 0.72
C TYR A 71 19.66 -3.99 -0.26
N LEU A 72 18.71 -3.43 -1.07
CA LEU A 72 17.99 -4.22 -2.05
C LEU A 72 18.91 -4.95 -3.03
N TYR A 73 19.93 -4.27 -3.55
CA TYR A 73 20.91 -4.90 -4.44
C TYR A 73 21.81 -5.89 -3.72
N ALA A 74 22.25 -5.59 -2.49
CA ALA A 74 23.03 -6.55 -1.70
C ALA A 74 22.25 -7.84 -1.40
N LEU A 75 20.94 -7.72 -1.17
CA LEU A 75 20.06 -8.85 -0.94
C LEU A 75 19.88 -9.70 -2.21
N ALA A 76 19.66 -9.05 -3.36
CA ALA A 76 19.53 -9.74 -4.63
C ALA A 76 20.84 -10.42 -5.08
N ASP A 77 22.00 -9.84 -4.76
CA ASP A 77 23.30 -10.43 -5.04
C ASP A 77 23.57 -11.68 -4.14
N ALA A 78 22.95 -11.73 -2.96
CA ALA A 78 23.17 -12.80 -1.98
C ALA A 78 22.14 -13.94 -2.04
N SER A 79 20.98 -13.76 -2.70
CA SER A 79 19.89 -14.74 -2.72
C SER A 79 19.33 -14.91 -4.13
N ASP A 80 19.25 -16.15 -4.61
CA ASP A 80 18.63 -16.52 -5.89
C ASP A 80 17.08 -16.47 -5.87
N ARG A 81 16.49 -16.16 -4.72
CA ARG A 81 15.05 -15.94 -4.52
C ARG A 81 14.63 -14.51 -4.83
N VAL A 82 15.55 -13.59 -5.11
CA VAL A 82 15.26 -12.16 -5.21
C VAL A 82 15.82 -11.56 -6.49
N THR A 83 15.00 -10.82 -7.22
CA THR A 83 15.45 -9.93 -8.30
C THR A 83 14.97 -8.51 -8.08
N VAL A 84 15.74 -7.53 -8.55
CA VAL A 84 15.42 -6.09 -8.45
C VAL A 84 15.18 -5.53 -9.84
N GLN A 85 14.07 -4.81 -10.01
CA GLN A 85 13.74 -4.06 -11.22
C GLN A 85 13.63 -2.57 -10.88
N GLU A 86 14.40 -1.70 -11.54
CA GLU A 86 14.11 -0.25 -11.56
C GLU A 86 12.97 -0.01 -12.55
N TYR A 87 11.83 0.55 -12.07
CA TYR A 87 10.66 0.77 -12.92
C TYR A 87 10.42 2.25 -13.27
N GLY A 88 11.20 3.15 -12.72
CA GLY A 88 11.09 4.58 -12.97
C GLY A 88 11.98 5.45 -12.09
N ARG A 89 11.83 6.75 -12.25
CA ARG A 89 12.51 7.76 -11.44
C ARG A 89 11.54 8.87 -11.06
N THR A 90 11.75 9.41 -9.85
CA THR A 90 11.02 10.57 -9.35
C THR A 90 11.50 11.87 -10.00
N TYR A 91 10.81 12.97 -9.73
CA TYR A 91 11.25 14.31 -10.17
C TYR A 91 12.64 14.71 -9.62
N GLU A 92 13.03 14.22 -8.45
CA GLU A 92 14.37 14.48 -7.88
C GLU A 92 15.41 13.45 -8.35
N GLY A 93 15.05 12.57 -9.30
CA GLY A 93 15.94 11.60 -9.92
C GLY A 93 16.20 10.35 -9.08
N ARG A 94 15.48 10.14 -7.97
CA ARG A 94 15.57 8.91 -7.19
C ARG A 94 14.93 7.75 -7.94
N SER A 95 15.60 6.61 -7.94
CA SER A 95 15.11 5.39 -8.59
C SER A 95 14.00 4.73 -7.78
N LEU A 96 13.02 4.19 -8.51
CA LEU A 96 11.88 3.44 -8.00
C LEU A 96 12.10 1.96 -8.28
N HIS A 97 11.96 1.10 -7.28
CA HIS A 97 12.33 -0.29 -7.37
C HIS A 97 11.19 -1.22 -6.98
N LEU A 98 11.01 -2.27 -7.77
CA LEU A 98 10.18 -3.41 -7.45
C LEU A 98 11.07 -4.64 -7.27
N LEU A 99 10.87 -5.37 -6.18
CA LEU A 99 11.53 -6.65 -5.97
C LEU A 99 10.55 -7.77 -6.27
N THR A 100 11.02 -8.77 -6.99
CA THR A 100 10.31 -10.02 -7.20
C THR A 100 10.97 -11.07 -6.30
N VAL A 101 10.18 -11.64 -5.38
CA VAL A 101 10.63 -12.66 -4.43
C VAL A 101 9.79 -13.92 -4.64
N THR A 102 10.45 -15.01 -5.02
CA THR A 102 9.82 -16.30 -5.30
C THR A 102 10.86 -17.41 -5.28
N SER A 103 10.46 -18.67 -5.52
CA SER A 103 11.45 -19.76 -5.66
C SER A 103 12.31 -19.61 -6.91
N PRO A 104 13.53 -20.17 -6.94
CA PRO A 104 14.39 -20.19 -8.14
C PRO A 104 13.70 -20.82 -9.35
N GLU A 105 12.87 -21.82 -9.13
CA GLU A 105 12.05 -22.49 -10.17
C GLU A 105 11.06 -21.52 -10.80
N ASN A 106 10.36 -20.69 -10.00
CA ASN A 106 9.48 -19.66 -10.50
C ASN A 106 10.25 -18.54 -11.19
N HIS A 107 11.42 -18.14 -10.68
CA HIS A 107 12.30 -17.16 -11.35
C HIS A 107 12.66 -17.58 -12.77
N ALA A 108 12.89 -18.87 -13.00
CA ALA A 108 13.18 -19.40 -14.35
C ALA A 108 12.03 -19.28 -15.34
N ARG A 109 10.79 -19.02 -14.89
CA ARG A 109 9.58 -18.96 -15.73
C ARG A 109 8.72 -17.69 -15.53
N LEU A 110 9.27 -16.59 -15.01
CA LEU A 110 8.49 -15.38 -14.70
C LEU A 110 7.69 -14.84 -15.90
N ASP A 111 8.25 -14.84 -17.10
CA ASP A 111 7.53 -14.43 -18.30
C ASP A 111 6.33 -15.34 -18.60
N GLY A 112 6.47 -16.64 -18.34
CA GLY A 112 5.37 -17.61 -18.44
C GLY A 112 4.28 -17.34 -17.40
N ILE A 113 4.65 -17.02 -16.16
CA ILE A 113 3.71 -16.66 -15.09
C ILE A 113 2.93 -15.39 -15.45
N LYS A 114 3.60 -14.34 -15.94
CA LYS A 114 2.96 -13.11 -16.41
C LYS A 114 2.03 -13.37 -17.61
N ALA A 115 2.46 -14.20 -18.57
CA ALA A 115 1.63 -14.57 -19.71
C ALA A 115 0.38 -15.34 -19.26
N ALA A 116 0.51 -16.30 -18.34
CA ALA A 116 -0.61 -17.05 -17.80
C ALA A 116 -1.63 -16.16 -17.06
N ASN A 117 -1.16 -15.13 -16.30
CA ASN A 117 -2.07 -14.16 -15.70
C ASN A 117 -2.85 -13.37 -16.74
N ARG A 118 -2.21 -12.95 -17.85
CA ARG A 118 -2.91 -12.26 -18.94
C ARG A 118 -3.92 -13.16 -19.64
N GLU A 119 -3.53 -14.41 -19.93
CA GLU A 119 -4.47 -15.42 -20.50
C GLU A 119 -5.67 -15.65 -19.56
N LEU A 120 -5.43 -15.72 -18.23
CA LEU A 120 -6.50 -15.91 -17.26
C LEU A 120 -7.45 -14.70 -17.16
N ALA A 121 -6.95 -13.49 -17.47
CA ALA A 121 -7.73 -12.26 -17.53
C ALA A 121 -8.41 -12.03 -18.88
N ASP A 122 -8.15 -12.88 -19.87
CA ASP A 122 -8.79 -12.83 -21.19
C ASP A 122 -10.06 -13.69 -21.16
N PRO A 123 -11.27 -13.09 -21.33
CA PRO A 123 -12.52 -13.84 -21.33
C PRO A 123 -12.61 -14.88 -22.45
N ASP A 124 -11.85 -14.73 -23.54
CA ASP A 124 -11.83 -15.67 -24.66
C ASP A 124 -10.94 -16.91 -24.42
N THR A 125 -10.19 -16.94 -23.31
CA THR A 125 -9.38 -18.11 -22.96
C THR A 125 -10.26 -19.32 -22.65
N ASP A 126 -10.02 -20.43 -23.39
CA ASP A 126 -10.81 -21.64 -23.25
C ASP A 126 -10.69 -22.28 -21.85
N GLU A 127 -11.74 -23.03 -21.46
CA GLU A 127 -11.87 -23.62 -20.12
C GLU A 127 -10.74 -24.61 -19.78
N ALA A 128 -10.24 -25.36 -20.75
CA ALA A 128 -9.18 -26.35 -20.52
C ALA A 128 -7.85 -25.63 -20.22
N ARG A 129 -7.53 -24.59 -20.99
CA ARG A 129 -6.34 -23.75 -20.75
C ARG A 129 -6.42 -23.01 -19.42
N ALA A 130 -7.56 -22.43 -19.11
CA ALA A 130 -7.77 -21.78 -17.83
C ALA A 130 -7.63 -22.76 -16.64
N ALA A 131 -8.14 -23.98 -16.75
CA ALA A 131 -7.98 -25.00 -15.72
C ALA A 131 -6.49 -25.40 -15.50
N GLU A 132 -5.69 -25.47 -16.58
CA GLU A 132 -4.24 -25.68 -16.47
C GLU A 132 -3.55 -24.54 -15.68
N ILE A 133 -3.86 -23.29 -16.03
CA ILE A 133 -3.31 -22.11 -15.34
C ILE A 133 -3.70 -22.12 -13.86
N LEU A 134 -4.96 -22.32 -13.55
CA LEU A 134 -5.47 -22.40 -12.17
C LEU A 134 -4.77 -23.48 -11.34
N ALA A 135 -4.38 -24.60 -11.97
CA ALA A 135 -3.70 -25.69 -11.30
C ALA A 135 -2.23 -25.37 -10.97
N ASP A 136 -1.48 -24.72 -11.90
CA ASP A 136 -0.02 -24.62 -11.85
C ASP A 136 0.51 -23.22 -11.53
N ASN A 137 -0.19 -22.14 -11.91
CA ASN A 137 0.35 -20.80 -11.78
C ASN A 137 0.42 -20.35 -10.31
N PRO A 138 1.53 -19.77 -9.82
CA PRO A 138 1.58 -19.19 -8.48
C PRO A 138 0.68 -17.96 -8.37
N VAL A 139 0.16 -17.69 -7.15
CA VAL A 139 -0.55 -16.44 -6.87
C VAL A 139 0.44 -15.28 -6.83
N VAL A 140 0.10 -14.14 -7.41
CA VAL A 140 0.91 -12.92 -7.35
C VAL A 140 0.36 -12.01 -6.27
N THR A 141 1.19 -11.69 -5.27
CA THR A 141 0.86 -10.80 -4.16
C THR A 141 1.77 -9.58 -4.21
N TRP A 142 1.19 -8.39 -4.30
CA TRP A 142 1.91 -7.11 -4.28
C TRP A 142 1.80 -6.45 -2.91
N LEU A 143 2.93 -6.12 -2.31
CA LEU A 143 3.04 -5.38 -1.06
C LEU A 143 3.63 -4.00 -1.35
N SER A 144 2.83 -2.96 -1.14
CA SER A 144 3.15 -1.55 -1.35
C SER A 144 3.48 -0.85 -0.05
N TYR A 145 4.60 -0.12 0.00
CA TYR A 145 5.03 0.58 1.19
C TYR A 145 5.38 2.04 0.91
N ASN A 146 5.05 2.92 1.85
CA ASN A 146 5.55 4.29 1.92
C ASN A 146 5.17 5.17 0.72
N VAL A 147 3.93 5.11 0.26
CA VAL A 147 3.39 6.08 -0.71
C VAL A 147 3.33 7.48 -0.10
N HIS A 148 3.08 7.59 1.20
CA HIS A 148 3.31 8.80 1.95
C HIS A 148 4.67 8.72 2.64
N GLY A 149 5.60 9.59 2.26
CA GLY A 149 6.99 9.48 2.72
C GLY A 149 7.19 9.70 4.23
N ASN A 150 6.26 10.39 4.90
CA ASN A 150 6.23 10.58 6.35
C ASN A 150 5.45 9.51 7.13
N GLU A 151 5.18 8.39 6.49
CA GLU A 151 4.67 7.15 7.06
C GLU A 151 5.78 6.08 6.98
N PRO A 152 6.91 6.28 7.66
CA PRO A 152 8.17 5.64 7.28
C PRO A 152 8.40 4.26 7.86
N SER A 153 7.60 3.78 8.84
CA SER A 153 7.84 2.48 9.49
C SER A 153 7.56 1.31 8.54
N SER A 154 6.70 1.51 7.55
CA SER A 154 6.37 0.50 6.56
C SER A 154 7.58 0.08 5.72
N THR A 155 8.48 1.01 5.34
CA THR A 155 9.74 0.65 4.67
C THR A 155 10.67 -0.18 5.58
N GLU A 156 10.78 0.19 6.87
CA GLU A 156 11.59 -0.61 7.81
C GLU A 156 11.05 -2.04 7.91
N SER A 157 9.73 -2.20 7.87
CA SER A 157 9.06 -3.50 7.78
C SER A 157 9.39 -4.23 6.48
N ALA A 158 9.34 -3.54 5.33
CA ALA A 158 9.61 -4.13 4.03
C ALA A 158 11.01 -4.78 3.97
N LEU A 159 12.02 -4.16 4.61
CA LEU A 159 13.38 -4.73 4.66
C LEU A 159 13.42 -6.05 5.44
N GLU A 160 12.66 -6.16 6.54
CA GLU A 160 12.57 -7.40 7.33
C GLU A 160 11.77 -8.49 6.61
N VAL A 161 10.68 -8.13 5.91
CA VAL A 161 9.92 -9.06 5.07
C VAL A 161 10.80 -9.62 3.96
N LEU A 162 11.54 -8.75 3.27
CA LEU A 162 12.49 -9.12 2.22
C LEU A 162 13.56 -10.09 2.76
N TYR A 163 14.14 -9.76 3.92
CA TYR A 163 15.15 -10.62 4.55
C TYR A 163 14.59 -11.99 4.94
N LEU A 164 13.39 -12.03 5.54
CA LEU A 164 12.77 -13.31 5.89
C LEU A 164 12.53 -14.19 4.67
N LEU A 165 11.98 -13.65 3.60
CA LEU A 165 11.67 -14.40 2.39
C LEU A 165 12.94 -14.82 1.62
N ALA A 166 13.96 -13.95 1.59
CA ALA A 166 15.23 -14.21 0.90
C ALA A 166 16.11 -15.24 1.62
N ALA A 167 16.16 -15.19 2.96
CA ALA A 167 17.09 -15.94 3.78
C ALA A 167 16.45 -17.08 4.59
N GLY A 168 15.12 -17.12 4.71
CA GLY A 168 14.44 -18.08 5.59
C GLY A 168 14.63 -19.52 5.15
N GLU A 169 15.21 -20.36 6.04
CA GLU A 169 15.47 -21.78 5.83
C GLU A 169 14.44 -22.62 6.56
N SER A 170 13.23 -22.72 6.02
CA SER A 170 12.19 -23.61 6.53
C SER A 170 11.30 -24.12 5.39
N GLU A 171 10.71 -25.31 5.57
CA GLU A 171 9.72 -25.85 4.63
C GLU A 171 8.56 -24.89 4.41
N HIS A 172 8.17 -24.14 5.46
CA HIS A 172 7.13 -23.12 5.37
C HIS A 172 7.47 -22.02 4.36
N ILE A 173 8.64 -21.39 4.48
CA ILE A 173 9.09 -20.35 3.54
C ILE A 173 9.27 -20.91 2.13
N THR A 174 9.85 -22.09 1.97
CA THR A 174 9.98 -22.75 0.67
C THR A 174 8.61 -22.94 0.02
N THR A 175 7.64 -23.48 0.75
CA THR A 175 6.27 -23.69 0.24
C THR A 175 5.59 -22.37 -0.14
N LEU A 176 5.78 -21.30 0.64
CA LEU A 176 5.25 -19.97 0.30
C LEU A 176 5.81 -19.49 -1.04
N LEU A 177 7.12 -19.59 -1.24
CA LEU A 177 7.80 -19.12 -2.45
C LEU A 177 7.51 -19.99 -3.68
N ASP A 178 7.32 -21.30 -3.51
CA ASP A 178 6.92 -22.18 -4.61
C ASP A 178 5.53 -21.87 -5.15
N GLN A 179 4.62 -21.47 -4.27
CA GLN A 179 3.21 -21.22 -4.60
C GLN A 179 2.85 -19.75 -4.82
N SER A 180 3.81 -18.83 -4.60
CA SER A 180 3.58 -17.40 -4.81
C SER A 180 4.74 -16.70 -5.49
N VAL A 181 4.40 -15.57 -6.14
CA VAL A 181 5.34 -14.51 -6.48
C VAL A 181 4.99 -13.31 -5.60
N VAL A 182 5.88 -12.94 -4.69
CA VAL A 182 5.71 -11.77 -3.83
C VAL A 182 6.43 -10.58 -4.46
N LEU A 183 5.67 -9.57 -4.84
CA LEU A 183 6.16 -8.32 -5.38
C LEU A 183 6.23 -7.30 -4.23
N ILE A 184 7.38 -6.69 -4.01
CA ILE A 184 7.61 -5.75 -2.93
C ILE A 184 8.09 -4.43 -3.49
N ASP A 185 7.29 -3.37 -3.32
CA ASP A 185 7.65 -1.98 -3.61
C ASP A 185 7.93 -1.27 -2.27
N PRO A 186 9.20 -1.18 -1.85
CA PRO A 186 9.54 -0.79 -0.48
C PRO A 186 9.44 0.71 -0.22
N VAL A 187 9.46 1.55 -1.29
CA VAL A 187 9.41 3.02 -1.18
C VAL A 187 8.77 3.63 -2.43
N LEU A 188 7.45 3.80 -2.41
CA LEU A 188 6.73 4.40 -3.53
C LEU A 188 7.01 5.89 -3.71
N ASN A 189 7.34 6.58 -2.61
CA ASN A 189 7.59 8.03 -2.59
C ASN A 189 8.95 8.36 -1.94
N PRO A 190 10.06 8.10 -2.65
CA PRO A 190 11.39 8.34 -2.07
C PRO A 190 11.72 9.83 -1.87
N ASP A 191 11.12 10.75 -2.63
CA ASP A 191 11.31 12.21 -2.45
C ASP A 191 10.67 12.66 -1.14
N GLY A 192 9.44 12.26 -0.88
CA GLY A 192 8.75 12.53 0.37
C GLY A 192 9.42 11.86 1.56
N ARG A 193 9.83 10.58 1.41
CA ARG A 193 10.54 9.85 2.45
C ARG A 193 11.84 10.53 2.87
N ASP A 194 12.71 10.85 1.92
CA ASP A 194 13.98 11.47 2.25
C ASP A 194 13.78 12.86 2.86
N ARG A 195 12.81 13.64 2.41
CA ARG A 195 12.44 14.93 3.01
C ARG A 195 12.11 14.76 4.50
N TYR A 196 11.26 13.79 4.85
CA TYR A 196 10.92 13.49 6.24
C TYR A 196 12.13 12.94 7.02
N VAL A 197 12.84 11.95 6.51
CA VAL A 197 13.92 11.27 7.23
C VAL A 197 15.11 12.21 7.49
N TYR A 198 15.47 13.07 6.53
CA TYR A 198 16.52 14.09 6.75
C TYR A 198 16.12 15.10 7.82
N TRP A 199 14.88 15.59 7.77
CA TRP A 199 14.38 16.47 8.82
C TRP A 199 14.43 15.76 10.19
N TYR A 200 13.85 14.57 10.29
CA TYR A 200 13.83 13.80 11.53
C TYR A 200 15.23 13.58 12.10
N LYS A 201 16.18 13.12 11.28
CA LYS A 201 17.57 12.91 11.70
C LYS A 201 18.26 14.17 12.20
N SER A 202 17.89 15.35 11.69
CA SER A 202 18.44 16.62 12.12
C SER A 202 17.83 17.13 13.44
N MET A 203 16.58 16.73 13.75
CA MET A 203 15.83 17.20 14.94
C MET A 203 15.86 16.22 16.10
N ARG A 204 16.06 14.91 15.85
CA ARG A 204 16.04 13.91 16.89
C ARG A 204 17.06 14.15 17.98
N SER A 205 16.67 13.90 19.22
CA SER A 205 17.59 13.87 20.38
C SER A 205 18.51 12.64 20.33
N SER A 206 19.68 12.75 20.94
CA SER A 206 20.56 11.58 21.20
C SER A 206 19.94 10.60 22.19
N GLN A 207 19.12 11.10 23.12
CA GLN A 207 18.33 10.29 24.03
C GLN A 207 16.94 10.04 23.46
N LEU A 208 16.32 8.92 23.84
CA LEU A 208 14.93 8.63 23.47
C LEU A 208 14.01 9.68 24.11
N ARG A 209 13.21 10.34 23.28
CA ARG A 209 12.18 11.29 23.66
C ARG A 209 10.84 10.72 23.23
N VAL A 210 9.92 10.60 24.20
CA VAL A 210 8.60 10.01 23.94
C VAL A 210 7.47 11.03 23.99
N SER A 211 7.74 12.26 24.46
CA SER A 211 6.72 13.30 24.52
C SER A 211 6.35 13.77 23.11
N ALA A 212 5.08 13.67 22.76
CA ALA A 212 4.57 14.13 21.46
C ALA A 212 4.73 15.63 21.21
N ASP A 213 5.12 16.41 22.22
CA ASP A 213 5.37 17.86 22.13
C ASP A 213 6.84 18.19 21.81
N ASP A 214 7.74 17.20 21.80
CA ASP A 214 9.13 17.40 21.41
C ASP A 214 9.25 17.70 19.90
N LEU A 215 10.29 18.44 19.52
CA LEU A 215 10.49 18.90 18.13
C LEU A 215 10.58 17.72 17.13
N GLU A 216 11.12 16.59 17.55
CA GLU A 216 11.23 15.40 16.68
C GLU A 216 9.87 14.73 16.36
N HIS A 217 8.78 15.21 16.97
CA HIS A 217 7.39 14.78 16.72
C HIS A 217 6.54 15.87 16.03
N THR A 218 7.17 16.94 15.56
CA THR A 218 6.48 18.08 14.93
C THR A 218 7.10 18.37 13.57
N GLU A 219 6.70 17.60 12.57
CA GLU A 219 7.15 17.79 11.18
C GLU A 219 6.71 19.15 10.65
N PRO A 220 7.63 19.99 10.10
CA PRO A 220 7.25 21.27 9.51
C PRO A 220 6.69 21.08 8.10
N TRP A 221 5.89 22.03 7.65
CA TRP A 221 5.57 22.16 6.23
C TRP A 221 6.81 22.64 5.43
N PRO A 222 7.06 22.12 4.21
CA PRO A 222 6.33 21.03 3.54
C PRO A 222 6.76 19.67 4.09
N GLY A 223 5.77 18.88 4.54
CA GLY A 223 6.00 17.55 5.07
C GLY A 223 6.38 16.51 4.03
N GLY A 224 6.72 15.31 4.51
CA GLY A 224 7.10 14.19 3.63
C GLY A 224 5.93 13.42 3.04
N ARG A 225 4.68 13.78 3.31
CA ARG A 225 3.52 13.05 2.79
C ARG A 225 3.54 12.95 1.27
N THR A 226 3.76 14.06 0.60
CA THR A 226 3.60 14.26 -0.84
C THR A 226 4.91 14.10 -1.61
N ASN A 227 4.83 14.01 -2.95
CA ASN A 227 5.98 13.97 -3.83
C ASN A 227 6.73 15.33 -3.88
N HIS A 228 7.64 15.51 -4.84
CA HIS A 228 8.37 16.77 -5.02
C HIS A 228 7.45 18.00 -5.21
N TYR A 229 6.35 17.85 -5.94
CA TYR A 229 5.40 18.93 -6.24
C TYR A 229 4.22 19.03 -5.27
N TRP A 230 4.34 18.42 -4.08
CA TRP A 230 3.32 18.41 -3.03
C TRP A 230 2.01 17.77 -3.47
N PHE A 231 2.10 16.84 -4.41
CA PHE A 231 0.98 16.05 -4.86
C PHE A 231 0.91 14.73 -4.09
N ASP A 232 -0.27 14.36 -3.64
CA ASP A 232 -0.51 13.09 -2.96
C ASP A 232 -0.54 11.93 -3.96
N LEU A 233 0.52 11.12 -4.00
CA LEU A 233 0.63 9.97 -4.90
C LEU A 233 -0.43 8.88 -4.61
N ASN A 234 -1.06 8.90 -3.42
CA ASN A 234 -2.21 8.05 -3.12
C ASN A 234 -3.54 8.64 -3.61
N ARG A 235 -3.50 9.59 -4.53
CA ARG A 235 -4.63 10.10 -5.32
C ARG A 235 -4.40 9.91 -6.82
N ASP A 236 -3.22 9.41 -7.21
CA ASP A 236 -2.73 9.40 -8.60
C ASP A 236 -2.70 7.99 -9.24
N TRP A 237 -3.22 6.96 -8.58
CA TRP A 237 -3.24 5.61 -9.15
C TRP A 237 -4.03 5.51 -10.46
N MET A 238 -5.07 6.33 -10.59
CA MET A 238 -5.91 6.36 -11.79
C MET A 238 -5.52 7.49 -12.75
N TRP A 239 -5.13 8.68 -12.22
CA TRP A 239 -4.89 9.84 -13.09
C TRP A 239 -3.56 9.81 -13.81
N LEU A 240 -2.56 9.13 -13.25
CA LEU A 240 -1.21 8.95 -13.83
C LEU A 240 -0.53 10.28 -14.22
N VAL A 241 -0.73 11.32 -13.39
CA VAL A 241 -0.16 12.65 -13.66
C VAL A 241 1.34 12.65 -13.44
N HIS A 242 1.85 11.85 -12.50
CA HIS A 242 3.24 11.86 -12.06
C HIS A 242 4.04 10.64 -12.56
N PRO A 243 5.35 10.82 -12.83
CA PRO A 243 6.19 9.73 -13.33
C PRO A 243 6.27 8.54 -12.40
N GLU A 244 6.14 8.76 -11.07
CA GLU A 244 6.08 7.72 -10.07
C GLU A 244 4.89 6.77 -10.32
N SER A 245 3.72 7.34 -10.55
CA SER A 245 2.49 6.59 -10.83
C SER A 245 2.51 5.93 -12.20
N GLN A 246 2.99 6.64 -13.23
CA GLN A 246 3.11 6.11 -14.59
C GLN A 246 4.04 4.89 -14.65
N GLY A 247 5.20 4.97 -13.98
CA GLY A 247 6.15 3.85 -13.93
C GLY A 247 5.55 2.64 -13.22
N ARG A 248 4.91 2.86 -12.07
CA ARG A 248 4.29 1.82 -11.26
C ARG A 248 3.17 1.09 -12.02
N ILE A 249 2.25 1.83 -12.66
CA ILE A 249 1.12 1.22 -13.36
C ILE A 249 1.57 0.35 -14.52
N ARG A 250 2.60 0.73 -15.27
CA ARG A 250 3.14 -0.12 -16.36
C ARG A 250 3.57 -1.49 -15.83
N VAL A 251 4.33 -1.51 -14.74
CA VAL A 251 4.76 -2.78 -14.13
C VAL A 251 3.58 -3.52 -13.49
N TYR A 252 2.63 -2.79 -12.91
CA TYR A 252 1.41 -3.38 -12.34
C TYR A 252 0.60 -4.12 -13.41
N GLN A 253 0.42 -3.52 -14.59
CA GLN A 253 -0.25 -4.14 -15.73
C GLN A 253 0.50 -5.36 -16.31
N GLU A 254 1.82 -5.40 -16.18
CA GLU A 254 2.60 -6.59 -16.59
C GLU A 254 2.32 -7.80 -15.69
N TRP A 255 2.20 -7.56 -14.38
CA TRP A 255 2.06 -8.62 -13.38
C TRP A 255 0.61 -9.03 -13.13
N MET A 256 -0.31 -8.08 -13.13
CA MET A 256 -1.73 -8.27 -12.82
C MET A 256 -1.93 -9.08 -11.53
N PRO A 257 -1.49 -8.55 -10.36
CA PRO A 257 -1.50 -9.29 -9.12
C PRO A 257 -2.91 -9.60 -8.63
N GLN A 258 -3.12 -10.79 -8.05
CA GLN A 258 -4.39 -11.21 -7.47
C GLN A 258 -4.63 -10.61 -6.08
N VAL A 259 -3.58 -10.18 -5.40
CA VAL A 259 -3.65 -9.58 -4.06
C VAL A 259 -2.75 -8.35 -4.00
N HIS A 260 -3.26 -7.28 -3.42
CA HIS A 260 -2.50 -6.05 -3.19
C HIS A 260 -2.76 -5.52 -1.79
N MET A 261 -1.70 -5.25 -1.03
CA MET A 261 -1.79 -4.61 0.28
C MET A 261 -0.99 -3.31 0.30
N ASP A 262 -1.65 -2.21 0.64
CA ASP A 262 -1.06 -0.88 0.74
C ASP A 262 -0.85 -0.51 2.21
N TYR A 263 0.42 -0.25 2.61
CA TYR A 263 0.83 -0.03 3.99
C TYR A 263 1.02 1.44 4.30
N HIS A 264 0.22 1.94 5.24
CA HIS A 264 0.13 3.33 5.66
C HIS A 264 0.30 3.53 7.16
N GLU A 265 0.38 4.79 7.57
CA GLU A 265 0.34 5.17 8.98
C GLU A 265 -0.68 6.30 9.23
N GLN A 266 -1.38 6.19 10.33
CA GLN A 266 -2.33 7.17 10.86
C GLN A 266 -1.83 7.82 12.16
N GLY A 267 -2.67 8.64 12.81
CA GLY A 267 -2.32 9.28 14.08
C GLY A 267 -1.85 8.28 15.15
N PHE A 268 -0.79 8.61 15.88
CA PHE A 268 -0.12 7.71 16.84
C PHE A 268 -0.98 7.27 18.04
N ASN A 269 -2.13 7.91 18.26
CA ASN A 269 -3.11 7.49 19.28
C ASN A 269 -4.11 6.45 18.77
N ASN A 270 -4.08 6.11 17.48
CA ASN A 270 -4.98 5.12 16.92
C ASN A 270 -4.36 3.73 16.98
N ASN A 271 -5.21 2.73 17.20
CA ASN A 271 -4.82 1.34 17.06
C ASN A 271 -4.57 0.99 15.60
N TYR A 272 -3.97 -0.16 15.33
CA TYR A 272 -3.75 -0.65 13.97
C TYR A 272 -5.09 -0.85 13.24
N PHE A 273 -5.20 -0.32 12.01
CA PHE A 273 -6.33 -0.62 11.14
C PHE A 273 -5.97 -1.74 10.17
N THR A 274 -6.89 -2.68 9.98
CA THR A 274 -6.84 -3.64 8.89
C THR A 274 -8.23 -3.87 8.31
N MET A 275 -8.29 -4.58 7.19
CA MET A 275 -9.54 -4.86 6.46
C MET A 275 -10.63 -5.51 7.32
N PRO A 276 -11.89 -5.35 6.91
CA PRO A 276 -12.40 -4.46 5.86
C PRO A 276 -12.58 -3.02 6.33
N GLY A 277 -12.63 -2.09 5.36
CA GLY A 277 -12.94 -0.69 5.60
C GLY A 277 -14.43 -0.42 5.88
N LYS A 278 -14.79 0.85 6.02
CA LYS A 278 -16.18 1.30 6.14
C LYS A 278 -16.81 1.57 4.77
N ALA A 279 -18.13 1.75 4.74
CA ALA A 279 -18.82 2.31 3.58
C ALA A 279 -18.38 3.80 3.34
N PRO A 280 -18.40 4.30 2.07
CA PRO A 280 -18.85 3.58 0.89
C PRO A 280 -17.79 2.71 0.25
N ARG A 281 -18.24 1.68 -0.43
CA ARG A 281 -17.46 0.87 -1.35
C ARG A 281 -17.85 1.22 -2.79
N ASN A 282 -16.97 0.99 -3.76
CA ASN A 282 -17.34 1.10 -5.16
C ASN A 282 -18.24 -0.09 -5.57
N LEU A 283 -19.49 0.21 -5.93
CA LEU A 283 -20.50 -0.82 -6.21
C LEU A 283 -20.33 -1.51 -7.56
N ASN A 284 -19.39 -1.08 -8.41
CA ASN A 284 -19.00 -1.83 -9.61
C ASN A 284 -18.13 -3.07 -9.28
N LEU A 285 -17.61 -3.15 -8.04
CA LEU A 285 -16.87 -4.33 -7.59
C LEU A 285 -17.81 -5.52 -7.36
N PRO A 286 -17.39 -6.76 -7.71
CA PRO A 286 -18.17 -7.95 -7.39
C PRO A 286 -18.46 -8.06 -5.88
N GLU A 287 -19.66 -8.52 -5.52
CA GLU A 287 -20.07 -8.74 -4.12
C GLU A 287 -19.08 -9.64 -3.36
N ALA A 288 -18.48 -10.60 -4.05
CA ALA A 288 -17.49 -11.51 -3.49
C ALA A 288 -16.24 -10.82 -2.92
N TYR A 289 -15.95 -9.57 -3.30
CA TYR A 289 -14.84 -8.78 -2.76
C TYR A 289 -14.93 -8.64 -1.23
N GLU A 290 -16.14 -8.43 -0.68
CA GLU A 290 -16.32 -8.27 0.78
C GLU A 290 -15.88 -9.51 1.58
N ALA A 291 -16.19 -10.70 1.07
CA ALA A 291 -15.77 -11.94 1.73
C ALA A 291 -14.24 -12.09 1.74
N TRP A 292 -13.57 -11.65 0.68
CA TRP A 292 -12.10 -11.61 0.62
C TRP A 292 -11.52 -10.60 1.59
N ALA A 293 -12.07 -9.37 1.64
CA ALA A 293 -11.66 -8.35 2.58
C ALA A 293 -11.77 -8.83 4.03
N ASP A 294 -12.87 -9.50 4.39
CA ASP A 294 -13.06 -10.10 5.71
C ASP A 294 -12.05 -11.22 6.00
N MET A 295 -11.75 -12.06 5.02
CA MET A 295 -10.80 -13.17 5.19
C MET A 295 -9.39 -12.66 5.46
N PHE A 296 -8.89 -11.71 4.66
CA PHE A 296 -7.57 -11.12 4.85
C PHE A 296 -7.49 -10.28 6.13
N GLY A 297 -8.59 -9.58 6.48
CA GLY A 297 -8.68 -8.83 7.74
C GLY A 297 -8.57 -9.74 8.97
N ARG A 298 -9.23 -10.92 8.95
CA ARG A 298 -9.06 -11.91 10.01
C ARG A 298 -7.63 -12.45 10.08
N ALA A 299 -7.01 -12.79 8.95
CA ALA A 299 -5.63 -13.27 8.93
C ALA A 299 -4.65 -12.25 9.54
N SER A 300 -4.78 -10.97 9.17
CA SER A 300 -3.99 -9.87 9.74
C SER A 300 -4.27 -9.67 11.22
N GLY A 301 -5.55 -9.67 11.63
CA GLY A 301 -5.94 -9.53 13.04
C GLY A 301 -5.41 -10.66 13.93
N GLU A 302 -5.43 -11.90 13.45
CA GLU A 302 -4.85 -13.05 14.16
C GLU A 302 -3.33 -12.92 14.31
N ALA A 303 -2.63 -12.39 13.29
CA ALA A 303 -1.20 -12.14 13.37
C ALA A 303 -0.86 -11.07 14.42
N LEU A 304 -1.60 -9.96 14.46
CA LEU A 304 -1.44 -8.89 15.47
C LEU A 304 -1.75 -9.38 16.89
N ALA A 305 -2.81 -10.18 17.04
CA ALA A 305 -3.24 -10.69 18.34
C ALA A 305 -2.20 -11.60 19.02
N ARG A 306 -1.30 -12.26 18.25
CA ARG A 306 -0.21 -13.08 18.82
C ARG A 306 0.71 -12.27 19.75
N ASN A 307 0.93 -10.98 19.45
CA ASN A 307 1.71 -10.06 20.29
C ASN A 307 0.83 -9.04 21.02
N GLN A 308 -0.46 -9.33 21.16
CA GLN A 308 -1.43 -8.50 21.89
C GLN A 308 -1.55 -7.06 21.35
N VAL A 309 -1.31 -6.88 20.04
CA VAL A 309 -1.50 -5.60 19.37
C VAL A 309 -2.99 -5.37 19.13
N ASN A 310 -3.50 -4.23 19.59
CA ASN A 310 -4.87 -3.84 19.36
C ASN A 310 -5.08 -3.37 17.92
N TYR A 311 -6.19 -3.81 17.31
CA TYR A 311 -6.57 -3.40 15.97
C TYR A 311 -8.07 -3.14 15.87
N PHE A 312 -8.48 -2.47 14.79
CA PHE A 312 -9.89 -2.25 14.45
C PHE A 312 -10.13 -2.41 12.95
N THR A 313 -11.40 -2.59 12.60
CA THR A 313 -11.89 -2.73 11.21
C THR A 313 -13.20 -1.98 11.06
N ARG A 314 -13.66 -1.66 9.86
CA ARG A 314 -14.99 -1.13 9.53
C ARG A 314 -15.35 0.26 10.06
N GLU A 315 -14.50 0.87 10.86
CA GLU A 315 -14.79 2.16 11.50
C GLU A 315 -14.22 3.35 10.72
N SER A 316 -13.24 3.10 9.85
CA SER A 316 -12.55 4.10 9.05
C SER A 316 -12.20 3.57 7.67
N PHE A 317 -11.73 4.46 6.78
CA PHE A 317 -11.16 4.13 5.47
C PHE A 317 -12.15 3.48 4.51
N GLU A 318 -12.67 4.29 3.60
CA GLU A 318 -13.56 3.87 2.51
C GLU A 318 -12.77 3.39 1.29
N PHE A 319 -13.43 2.62 0.41
CA PHE A 319 -12.83 2.01 -0.79
C PHE A 319 -13.60 2.40 -2.06
N PHE A 320 -14.12 3.62 -2.11
CA PHE A 320 -14.93 4.10 -3.21
C PHE A 320 -14.10 4.75 -4.32
N TYR A 321 -13.17 5.66 -3.95
CA TYR A 321 -12.39 6.43 -4.93
C TYR A 321 -11.32 5.56 -5.61
N PRO A 322 -11.34 5.46 -6.98
CA PRO A 322 -10.45 4.55 -7.69
C PRO A 322 -8.98 5.03 -7.78
N GLY A 323 -8.67 6.22 -7.29
CA GLY A 323 -7.31 6.77 -7.28
C GLY A 323 -6.47 6.39 -6.06
N TYR A 324 -6.99 5.61 -5.11
CA TYR A 324 -6.23 5.08 -3.98
C TYR A 324 -5.48 3.79 -4.33
N GLY A 325 -4.31 3.59 -3.70
CA GLY A 325 -3.55 2.34 -3.81
C GLY A 325 -4.27 1.12 -3.26
N SER A 326 -5.24 1.31 -2.39
CA SER A 326 -6.10 0.25 -1.87
C SER A 326 -7.29 -0.08 -2.78
N SER A 327 -7.84 0.90 -3.53
CA SER A 327 -9.06 0.73 -4.34
C SER A 327 -8.74 0.38 -5.79
N TYR A 328 -7.76 1.05 -6.40
CA TYR A 328 -7.39 0.82 -7.81
C TYR A 328 -7.08 -0.65 -8.12
N PRO A 329 -6.31 -1.39 -7.31
CA PRO A 329 -6.07 -2.81 -7.53
C PRO A 329 -7.33 -3.64 -7.66
N SER A 330 -8.39 -3.28 -6.91
CA SER A 330 -9.67 -3.98 -6.95
C SER A 330 -10.41 -3.75 -8.27
N MET A 331 -10.17 -2.63 -8.95
CA MET A 331 -10.71 -2.36 -10.29
C MET A 331 -10.01 -3.14 -11.40
N LEU A 332 -8.89 -3.78 -11.07
CA LEU A 332 -8.08 -4.60 -11.97
C LEU A 332 -8.12 -6.11 -11.63
N GLY A 333 -9.10 -6.55 -10.87
CA GLY A 333 -9.31 -7.96 -10.55
C GLY A 333 -8.53 -8.49 -9.35
N GLY A 334 -7.67 -7.67 -8.73
CA GLY A 334 -7.00 -8.00 -7.48
C GLY A 334 -7.90 -7.78 -6.26
N ILE A 335 -7.48 -8.28 -5.11
CA ILE A 335 -8.04 -7.91 -3.81
C ILE A 335 -7.18 -6.77 -3.27
N GLY A 336 -7.61 -5.53 -3.52
CA GLY A 336 -6.94 -4.34 -3.01
C GLY A 336 -7.31 -4.09 -1.54
N MET A 337 -6.32 -3.78 -0.72
CA MET A 337 -6.44 -3.68 0.73
C MET A 337 -5.59 -2.55 1.30
N LEU A 338 -5.91 -2.14 2.53
CA LEU A 338 -5.23 -1.11 3.29
C LEU A 338 -4.89 -1.60 4.69
N ALA A 339 -3.72 -1.23 5.18
CA ALA A 339 -3.36 -1.27 6.58
C ALA A 339 -2.86 0.11 7.04
N GLU A 340 -3.24 0.50 8.27
CA GLU A 340 -2.85 1.78 8.85
C GLU A 340 -2.31 1.58 10.27
N GLN A 341 -1.02 1.84 10.45
CA GLN A 341 -0.37 1.79 11.73
C GLN A 341 -0.41 3.16 12.43
N GLY A 342 -0.55 3.18 13.75
CA GLY A 342 -0.35 4.41 14.51
C GLY A 342 1.09 4.92 14.38
N GLY A 343 1.27 6.24 14.17
CA GLY A 343 2.62 6.81 14.04
C GLY A 343 2.65 8.03 13.16
N HIS A 344 2.58 7.82 11.86
CA HIS A 344 2.66 8.90 10.88
C HIS A 344 3.90 9.80 11.12
N SER A 345 3.86 11.05 10.73
CA SER A 345 4.94 12.04 10.91
C SER A 345 5.35 12.30 12.37
N ARG A 346 4.54 11.86 13.33
CA ARG A 346 4.72 12.14 14.77
C ARG A 346 5.24 10.94 15.56
N GLY A 347 5.42 9.77 14.94
CA GLY A 347 5.83 8.55 15.65
C GLY A 347 7.27 8.58 16.16
N GLY A 348 8.19 9.23 15.46
CA GLY A 348 9.61 9.24 15.83
C GLY A 348 10.18 7.82 16.03
N ARG A 349 11.18 7.68 16.90
CA ARG A 349 11.67 6.37 17.37
C ARG A 349 10.71 5.72 18.39
N ALA A 350 10.02 6.55 19.16
CA ALA A 350 8.98 6.18 20.09
C ALA A 350 8.16 7.40 20.47
N VAL A 351 6.86 7.22 20.67
CA VAL A 351 5.95 8.26 21.13
C VAL A 351 5.02 7.71 22.20
N GLU A 352 4.76 8.50 23.24
CA GLU A 352 3.79 8.15 24.27
C GLU A 352 2.38 8.52 23.79
N THR A 353 1.50 7.52 23.78
CA THR A 353 0.08 7.71 23.43
C THR A 353 -0.68 8.34 24.60
N ASN A 354 -1.89 8.82 24.34
CA ASN A 354 -2.77 9.39 25.39
C ASN A 354 -3.09 8.39 26.51
N ASP A 355 -3.02 7.11 26.24
CA ASP A 355 -3.25 6.02 27.21
C ASP A 355 -1.99 5.67 28.02
N GLY A 356 -0.89 6.39 27.81
CA GLY A 356 0.39 6.16 28.47
C GLY A 356 1.18 4.97 27.92
N TYR A 357 0.78 4.43 26.77
CA TYR A 357 1.53 3.41 26.06
C TYR A 357 2.65 4.05 25.24
N VAL A 358 3.85 3.46 25.23
CA VAL A 358 4.95 3.94 24.39
C VAL A 358 5.02 3.12 23.10
N LEU A 359 4.54 3.72 22.03
CA LEU A 359 4.57 3.13 20.69
C LEU A 359 5.96 3.34 20.05
N THR A 360 6.71 2.26 19.85
CA THR A 360 8.08 2.31 19.32
C THR A 360 8.10 2.12 17.80
N LEU A 361 9.14 2.62 17.13
CA LEU A 361 9.38 2.35 15.71
C LEU A 361 9.56 0.86 15.43
N ARG A 362 10.22 0.11 16.35
CA ARG A 362 10.38 -1.33 16.21
C ARG A 362 9.05 -2.05 16.18
N GLN A 363 8.13 -1.71 17.09
CA GLN A 363 6.79 -2.27 17.09
C GLN A 363 6.04 -1.93 15.80
N ARG A 364 6.06 -0.66 15.37
CA ARG A 364 5.37 -0.25 14.13
C ARG A 364 5.88 -1.00 12.90
N ALA A 365 7.19 -1.23 12.81
CA ALA A 365 7.76 -2.06 11.76
C ALA A 365 7.32 -3.52 11.90
N TRP A 366 7.27 -4.04 13.13
CA TRP A 366 6.82 -5.41 13.40
C TRP A 366 5.34 -5.62 13.06
N ASP A 367 4.48 -4.67 13.40
CA ASP A 367 3.04 -4.77 13.13
C ASP A 367 2.77 -4.90 11.61
N HIS A 368 3.46 -4.09 10.80
CA HIS A 368 3.41 -4.22 9.34
C HIS A 368 4.06 -5.52 8.83
N PHE A 369 5.16 -5.97 9.42
CA PHE A 369 5.80 -7.25 9.09
C PHE A 369 4.86 -8.42 9.34
N ALA A 370 4.22 -8.47 10.50
CA ALA A 370 3.31 -9.55 10.88
C ALA A 370 2.10 -9.62 9.93
N THR A 371 1.53 -8.48 9.57
CA THR A 371 0.41 -8.43 8.61
C THR A 371 0.84 -8.69 7.17
N SER A 372 2.06 -8.30 6.77
CA SER A 372 2.63 -8.64 5.45
C SER A 372 2.75 -10.15 5.28
N MET A 373 3.34 -10.81 6.27
CA MET A 373 3.47 -12.28 6.24
C MET A 373 2.12 -12.97 6.27
N ALA A 374 1.17 -12.49 7.09
CA ALA A 374 -0.19 -13.02 7.12
C ALA A 374 -0.93 -12.90 5.77
N VAL A 375 -0.72 -11.80 5.05
CA VAL A 375 -1.29 -11.61 3.70
C VAL A 375 -0.67 -12.59 2.71
N VAL A 376 0.66 -12.78 2.69
CA VAL A 376 1.31 -13.75 1.81
C VAL A 376 0.86 -15.19 2.12
N GLU A 377 0.82 -15.57 3.40
CA GLU A 377 0.35 -16.89 3.84
C GLU A 377 -1.12 -17.15 3.45
N ALA A 378 -1.99 -16.14 3.64
CA ALA A 378 -3.40 -16.24 3.25
C ALA A 378 -3.55 -16.34 1.73
N SER A 379 -2.75 -15.60 0.96
CA SER A 379 -2.74 -15.68 -0.51
C SER A 379 -2.40 -17.09 -1.00
N VAL A 380 -1.37 -17.70 -0.44
CA VAL A 380 -0.98 -19.08 -0.77
C VAL A 380 -2.06 -20.08 -0.37
N ARG A 381 -2.59 -19.95 0.85
CA ARG A 381 -3.66 -20.84 1.37
C ARG A 381 -4.90 -20.84 0.49
N HIS A 382 -5.24 -19.70 -0.10
CA HIS A 382 -6.44 -19.51 -0.91
C HIS A 382 -6.12 -19.32 -2.40
N ARG A 383 -4.94 -19.76 -2.86
CA ARG A 383 -4.43 -19.52 -4.22
C ARG A 383 -5.44 -19.83 -5.31
N GLN A 384 -6.01 -21.02 -5.31
CA GLN A 384 -6.94 -21.45 -6.37
C GLN A 384 -8.23 -20.64 -6.40
N ASP A 385 -8.78 -20.31 -5.23
CA ASP A 385 -10.00 -19.52 -5.12
C ASP A 385 -9.76 -18.07 -5.53
N LEU A 386 -8.59 -17.47 -5.17
CA LEU A 386 -8.18 -16.14 -5.59
C LEU A 386 -8.01 -16.06 -7.11
N MET A 387 -7.35 -17.02 -7.71
CA MET A 387 -7.18 -17.06 -9.17
C MET A 387 -8.50 -17.33 -9.89
N SER A 388 -9.40 -18.09 -9.30
CA SER A 388 -10.77 -18.31 -9.84
C SER A 388 -11.61 -17.04 -9.73
N TYR A 389 -11.47 -16.25 -8.63
CA TYR A 389 -12.07 -14.92 -8.49
C TYR A 389 -11.52 -13.99 -9.58
N PHE A 390 -10.18 -13.93 -9.72
CA PHE A 390 -9.49 -13.10 -10.71
C PHE A 390 -10.00 -13.38 -12.11
N ARG A 391 -10.07 -14.64 -12.56
CA ARG A 391 -10.62 -15.00 -13.87
C ARG A 391 -12.03 -14.48 -14.07
N ARG A 392 -12.93 -14.75 -13.10
CA ARG A 392 -14.34 -14.35 -13.20
C ARG A 392 -14.53 -12.83 -13.24
N PHE A 393 -13.62 -12.10 -12.62
CA PHE A 393 -13.66 -10.64 -12.60
C PHE A 393 -13.62 -10.03 -14.01
N PHE A 394 -12.90 -10.64 -14.94
CA PHE A 394 -12.76 -10.15 -16.31
C PHE A 394 -13.85 -10.63 -17.29
N ASP A 395 -14.80 -11.41 -16.83
CA ASP A 395 -15.94 -11.84 -17.63
C ASP A 395 -16.98 -10.71 -17.75
N PRO A 396 -17.09 -10.03 -18.90
CA PRO A 396 -17.99 -8.89 -19.07
C PRO A 396 -19.47 -9.29 -18.99
N SER A 397 -19.82 -10.59 -19.14
CA SER A 397 -21.19 -11.07 -18.99
C SER A 397 -21.73 -10.93 -17.57
N THR A 398 -20.85 -10.67 -16.59
CA THR A 398 -21.22 -10.41 -15.19
C THR A 398 -21.66 -8.97 -14.92
N SER A 399 -21.54 -8.07 -15.90
CA SER A 399 -21.89 -6.66 -15.79
C SER A 399 -23.39 -6.42 -15.97
N ASP A 400 -23.99 -5.65 -15.08
CA ASP A 400 -25.37 -5.18 -15.17
C ASP A 400 -25.51 -3.81 -15.90
N ASN A 401 -24.39 -3.27 -16.44
CA ASN A 401 -24.40 -1.95 -17.11
C ASN A 401 -25.22 -2.01 -18.39
N PRO A 402 -26.32 -1.23 -18.52
CA PRO A 402 -27.14 -1.21 -19.74
C PRO A 402 -26.46 -0.48 -20.91
N THR A 403 -25.39 0.27 -20.66
CA THR A 403 -24.63 0.97 -21.69
C THR A 403 -23.74 -0.03 -22.42
N THR A 404 -23.84 -0.07 -23.75
CA THR A 404 -23.03 -0.99 -24.58
C THR A 404 -21.70 -0.39 -25.02
N ALA A 405 -21.65 0.94 -25.16
CA ALA A 405 -20.43 1.67 -25.49
C ALA A 405 -20.56 3.16 -25.15
N TYR A 406 -19.42 3.82 -24.94
CA TYR A 406 -19.32 5.27 -24.89
C TYR A 406 -18.74 5.78 -26.21
N LEU A 407 -19.42 6.78 -26.80
CA LEU A 407 -19.01 7.41 -28.05
C LEU A 407 -18.41 8.78 -27.74
N ILE A 408 -17.16 9.00 -28.12
CA ILE A 408 -16.42 10.23 -27.82
C ILE A 408 -16.03 10.88 -29.16
N PRO A 409 -16.78 11.89 -29.61
CA PRO A 409 -16.44 12.61 -30.83
C PRO A 409 -15.17 13.46 -30.64
N ASP A 410 -14.51 13.79 -31.77
CA ASP A 410 -13.38 14.72 -31.76
C ASP A 410 -13.80 16.08 -31.15
N ASP A 411 -12.94 16.65 -30.34
CA ASP A 411 -13.12 17.95 -29.67
C ASP A 411 -12.71 19.16 -30.52
N GLY A 412 -12.48 18.96 -31.80
CA GLY A 412 -12.04 20.02 -32.72
C GLY A 412 -10.57 20.42 -32.55
N GLY A 413 -9.74 19.53 -32.02
CA GLY A 413 -8.30 19.73 -31.88
C GLY A 413 -7.87 20.44 -30.59
N HIS A 414 -8.74 20.48 -29.55
CA HIS A 414 -8.37 21.02 -28.25
C HIS A 414 -7.45 20.07 -27.44
N GLY A 415 -7.35 18.82 -27.85
CA GLY A 415 -6.44 17.83 -27.22
C GLY A 415 -7.00 17.09 -26.03
N TYR A 416 -8.10 17.53 -25.41
CA TYR A 416 -8.67 16.89 -24.23
C TYR A 416 -9.13 15.46 -24.49
N VAL A 417 -9.73 15.21 -25.66
CA VAL A 417 -10.14 13.86 -26.06
C VAL A 417 -8.94 12.95 -26.20
N THR A 418 -7.85 13.42 -26.83
CA THR A 418 -6.60 12.65 -26.97
C THR A 418 -6.01 12.27 -25.62
N ASP A 419 -6.01 13.18 -24.64
CA ASP A 419 -5.50 12.92 -23.29
C ASP A 419 -6.35 11.88 -22.56
N VAL A 420 -7.69 11.97 -22.69
CA VAL A 420 -8.60 10.96 -22.10
C VAL A 420 -8.38 9.59 -22.73
N ILE A 421 -8.29 9.52 -24.06
CA ILE A 421 -8.05 8.25 -24.77
C ILE A 421 -6.69 7.65 -24.37
N ALA A 422 -5.64 8.47 -24.30
CA ALA A 422 -4.32 8.02 -23.86
C ALA A 422 -4.38 7.44 -22.42
N LEU A 423 -5.09 8.10 -21.52
CA LEU A 423 -5.28 7.62 -20.16
C LEU A 423 -6.01 6.27 -20.12
N LEU A 424 -7.10 6.11 -20.89
CA LEU A 424 -7.84 4.86 -20.96
C LEU A 424 -6.95 3.70 -21.46
N LEU A 425 -6.15 3.96 -22.51
CA LEU A 425 -5.21 2.98 -23.07
C LEU A 425 -4.09 2.60 -22.08
N GLU A 426 -3.55 3.56 -21.30
CA GLU A 426 -2.56 3.28 -20.26
C GLU A 426 -3.13 2.35 -19.15
N HIS A 427 -4.44 2.35 -18.96
CA HIS A 427 -5.14 1.42 -18.06
C HIS A 427 -5.52 0.07 -18.71
N GLY A 428 -5.14 -0.15 -19.97
CA GLY A 428 -5.45 -1.37 -20.70
C GLY A 428 -6.93 -1.47 -21.10
N ILE A 429 -7.66 -0.36 -21.12
CA ILE A 429 -9.03 -0.28 -21.65
C ILE A 429 -8.97 -0.31 -23.17
N GLU A 430 -9.78 -1.15 -23.80
CA GLU A 430 -9.92 -1.23 -25.24
C GLU A 430 -10.69 -0.02 -25.75
N VAL A 431 -10.12 0.64 -26.76
CA VAL A 431 -10.70 1.80 -27.43
C VAL A 431 -10.58 1.61 -28.92
N GLU A 432 -11.70 1.72 -29.62
CA GLU A 432 -11.80 1.63 -31.07
C GLU A 432 -12.00 3.01 -31.68
N SER A 433 -11.85 3.11 -33.01
CA SER A 433 -12.14 4.32 -33.77
C SER A 433 -13.04 3.98 -34.98
N ALA A 434 -14.12 4.75 -35.14
CA ALA A 434 -15.03 4.59 -36.26
C ALA A 434 -14.30 4.84 -37.59
N THR A 435 -14.38 3.87 -38.49
CA THR A 435 -13.75 3.96 -39.84
C THR A 435 -14.56 4.78 -40.84
N GLU A 436 -15.86 4.97 -40.58
CA GLU A 436 -16.78 5.74 -41.42
C GLU A 436 -17.81 6.48 -40.56
N ALA A 437 -18.45 7.49 -41.13
CA ALA A 437 -19.52 8.21 -40.46
C ALA A 437 -20.75 7.31 -40.27
N PHE A 438 -21.43 7.39 -39.11
CA PHE A 438 -22.59 6.59 -38.80
C PHE A 438 -23.65 7.41 -38.05
N THR A 439 -24.85 6.87 -37.98
CA THR A 439 -25.96 7.49 -37.24
C THR A 439 -26.65 6.41 -36.37
N ILE A 440 -26.78 6.69 -35.12
CA ILE A 440 -27.36 5.75 -34.13
C ILE A 440 -28.24 6.51 -33.14
N GLU A 441 -29.21 5.84 -32.52
CA GLU A 441 -29.85 6.33 -31.32
C GLU A 441 -28.93 6.19 -30.13
N ALA A 442 -28.56 7.28 -29.48
CA ALA A 442 -27.70 7.31 -28.31
C ALA A 442 -28.25 8.25 -27.25
N ALA A 443 -27.92 7.95 -26.00
CA ALA A 443 -28.20 8.84 -24.89
C ALA A 443 -27.11 9.91 -24.80
N ASP A 444 -27.52 11.18 -24.69
CA ASP A 444 -26.59 12.25 -24.37
C ASP A 444 -26.04 12.05 -22.96
N TYR A 445 -24.71 12.10 -22.82
CA TYR A 445 -24.02 11.80 -21.56
C TYR A 445 -24.44 12.73 -20.41
N TRP A 446 -24.75 14.01 -20.70
CA TRP A 446 -25.05 15.00 -19.68
C TRP A 446 -26.55 15.04 -19.30
N THR A 447 -27.41 14.92 -20.30
CA THR A 447 -28.87 15.07 -20.12
C THR A 447 -29.61 13.74 -19.96
N ALA A 448 -28.98 12.63 -20.34
CA ALA A 448 -29.58 11.30 -20.46
C ALA A 448 -30.75 11.21 -21.45
N GLY A 449 -30.98 12.25 -22.24
CA GLY A 449 -31.98 12.25 -23.32
C GLY A 449 -31.52 11.35 -24.46
N THR A 450 -32.35 10.40 -24.89
CA THR A 450 -32.06 9.54 -26.05
C THR A 450 -32.59 10.19 -27.31
N GLU A 451 -31.71 10.42 -28.26
CA GLU A 451 -32.04 10.94 -29.57
C GLU A 451 -31.12 10.37 -30.64
N ARG A 452 -31.42 10.69 -31.91
CA ARG A 452 -30.64 10.22 -33.04
C ARG A 452 -29.47 11.16 -33.29
N HIS A 453 -28.25 10.65 -33.07
CA HIS A 453 -27.00 11.37 -33.24
C HIS A 453 -26.26 10.87 -34.48
N SER A 454 -25.57 11.80 -35.19
CA SER A 454 -24.64 11.48 -36.25
C SER A 454 -23.21 11.71 -35.77
N PHE A 455 -22.36 10.76 -36.07
CA PHE A 455 -20.96 10.74 -35.68
C PHE A 455 -20.09 10.62 -36.93
N ASP A 456 -18.99 11.35 -36.96
CA ASP A 456 -18.03 11.30 -38.07
C ASP A 456 -17.07 10.11 -37.94
N ALA A 457 -16.40 9.76 -39.02
CA ALA A 457 -15.24 8.88 -38.98
C ALA A 457 -14.18 9.46 -38.05
N GLY A 458 -13.52 8.61 -37.25
CA GLY A 458 -12.59 9.02 -36.22
C GLY A 458 -13.20 9.19 -34.84
N THR A 459 -14.54 9.10 -34.72
CA THR A 459 -15.18 9.04 -33.38
C THR A 459 -14.64 7.83 -32.60
N TRP A 460 -14.19 8.07 -31.38
CA TRP A 460 -13.72 7.03 -30.48
C TRP A 460 -14.88 6.25 -29.85
N ILE A 461 -14.69 4.95 -29.72
CA ILE A 461 -15.68 4.02 -29.19
C ILE A 461 -15.03 3.25 -28.05
N VAL A 462 -15.60 3.37 -26.86
CA VAL A 462 -15.16 2.59 -25.67
C VAL A 462 -16.25 1.55 -25.39
N PRO A 463 -16.09 0.29 -25.82
CA PRO A 463 -17.07 -0.76 -25.54
C PRO A 463 -17.08 -1.08 -24.06
N THR A 464 -18.25 -1.45 -23.52
CA THR A 464 -18.37 -1.92 -22.14
C THR A 464 -18.24 -3.46 -22.03
N ASP A 465 -18.40 -4.15 -23.16
CA ASP A 465 -18.22 -5.59 -23.29
C ASP A 465 -16.74 -5.92 -23.55
N GLN A 466 -15.92 -5.73 -22.53
CA GLN A 466 -14.48 -5.98 -22.58
C GLN A 466 -13.95 -6.45 -21.23
N ALA A 467 -12.76 -7.05 -21.19
CA ALA A 467 -12.13 -7.54 -19.97
C ALA A 467 -12.04 -6.46 -18.86
N ARG A 468 -11.82 -5.19 -19.23
CA ARG A 468 -11.74 -4.06 -18.29
C ARG A 468 -13.10 -3.43 -17.93
N HIS A 469 -14.21 -4.14 -18.12
CA HIS A 469 -15.57 -3.60 -17.94
C HIS A 469 -15.80 -2.94 -16.57
N VAL A 470 -15.27 -3.48 -15.47
CA VAL A 470 -15.41 -2.90 -14.12
C VAL A 470 -14.73 -1.51 -14.07
N LEU A 471 -13.53 -1.40 -14.64
CA LEU A 471 -12.81 -0.13 -14.68
C LEU A 471 -13.48 0.87 -15.62
N VAL A 472 -13.96 0.43 -16.80
CA VAL A 472 -14.75 1.25 -17.73
C VAL A 472 -15.99 1.80 -17.04
N ASN A 473 -16.75 0.93 -16.35
CA ASN A 473 -17.94 1.35 -15.60
C ASN A 473 -17.59 2.38 -14.52
N THR A 474 -16.51 2.15 -13.79
CA THR A 474 -16.07 3.04 -12.71
C THR A 474 -15.66 4.42 -13.23
N LEU A 475 -14.97 4.49 -14.38
CA LEU A 475 -14.46 5.75 -14.94
C LEU A 475 -15.46 6.50 -15.81
N MET A 476 -16.30 5.78 -16.55
CA MET A 476 -17.15 6.35 -17.60
C MET A 476 -18.62 6.46 -17.19
N GLN A 477 -19.05 5.80 -16.13
CA GLN A 477 -20.44 5.85 -15.67
C GLN A 477 -20.82 7.26 -15.25
N ARG A 478 -21.88 7.81 -15.84
CA ARG A 478 -22.32 9.18 -15.56
C ARG A 478 -22.73 9.43 -14.09
N GLN A 479 -23.36 8.46 -13.50
CA GLN A 479 -23.84 8.49 -12.12
C GLN A 479 -23.54 7.16 -11.47
N MET A 480 -23.00 7.19 -10.29
CA MET A 480 -22.71 6.03 -9.48
C MET A 480 -23.55 6.07 -8.20
N GLU A 481 -24.10 4.94 -7.82
CA GLU A 481 -24.77 4.81 -6.52
C GLU A 481 -23.73 4.83 -5.41
N ILE A 482 -24.04 5.49 -4.31
CA ILE A 482 -23.20 5.65 -3.13
C ILE A 482 -23.94 5.18 -1.90
N GLU A 483 -23.37 4.22 -1.15
CA GLU A 483 -23.94 3.68 0.09
C GLU A 483 -23.90 4.70 1.24
N SER A 484 -22.93 5.60 1.24
CA SER A 484 -22.69 6.61 2.28
C SER A 484 -21.98 7.82 1.71
N TYR A 485 -22.25 9.01 2.25
CA TYR A 485 -21.52 10.25 1.91
C TYR A 485 -20.36 10.54 2.87
N ASP A 486 -20.02 9.62 3.76
CA ASP A 486 -18.90 9.74 4.68
C ASP A 486 -17.61 9.27 4.01
N MET A 487 -17.04 10.14 3.21
CA MET A 487 -15.85 9.87 2.37
C MET A 487 -14.64 10.67 2.86
N TYR A 488 -13.45 10.18 2.52
CA TYR A 488 -12.20 10.89 2.73
C TYR A 488 -12.09 12.13 1.84
N ASP A 489 -11.20 13.04 2.24
CA ASP A 489 -10.75 14.13 1.38
C ASP A 489 -10.02 13.58 0.16
N MET A 490 -10.59 13.83 -1.02
CA MET A 490 -10.04 13.42 -2.31
C MET A 490 -9.15 14.50 -2.94
N SER A 491 -8.82 15.57 -2.21
CA SER A 491 -7.93 16.60 -2.74
C SER A 491 -6.53 16.03 -2.99
N THR A 492 -5.96 16.38 -4.15
CA THR A 492 -4.68 15.85 -4.61
C THR A 492 -3.50 16.72 -4.18
N TRP A 493 -3.76 17.96 -3.76
CA TRP A 493 -2.77 18.92 -3.33
C TRP A 493 -2.82 19.14 -1.82
N SER A 494 -1.68 19.19 -1.16
CA SER A 494 -1.54 19.51 0.27
C SER A 494 -1.01 20.91 0.51
#